data_e33d00cd9a874593e50b7b01b1af3212
#
_entry.id   e33d00cd9a874593e50b7b01b1af3212
#
_cell.length_a   1.000
_cell.length_b   1.000
_cell.length_c   1.000
_cell.angle_alpha   90.00
_cell.angle_beta   90.00
_cell.angle_gamma   90.00
#
_symmetry.space_group_name_H-M   'P 1'
#
loop_
_entity.id
_entity.type
_entity.pdbx_description
1 polymer ?
#
loop_
_entity_poly.entity_id
_entity_poly.type
_entity_poly.pdbx_seq_one_letter_code
_entity_poly.pdbx_strand_id
1 'polypeptide(L)'
;MPKSLPLLPVSLNINHESEVKFEVEFINGLKEIFEEKIVFNKLLGLKITSLTADRAVARIDMRHELVGHYIHNRIHGGAISAGLDAVGGLAVMAAIGARHLDEPPLQRLQRFSKLGTIDLRVDYLRPGIGDYFELCAEVLRLGSRVASTRMEFLGLTASCCLPGQQPTSFRDFLRP
;
A
#
# COMPACT_ATOMS: atom_id res chain seq x y z
N MET A 1 17.52 7.73 46.82
CA MET A 1 17.78 7.05 45.54
C MET A 1 16.60 6.15 45.21
N PRO A 2 15.79 6.43 44.22
CA PRO A 2 14.68 5.54 43.80
C PRO A 2 15.21 4.38 42.96
N LYS A 3 14.82 3.17 43.35
CA LYS A 3 15.16 1.91 42.63
C LYS A 3 14.40 1.88 41.31
N SER A 4 15.13 1.74 40.21
CA SER A 4 14.57 1.48 38.87
C SER A 4 13.92 0.08 38.82
N LEU A 5 12.63 0.04 38.53
CA LEU A 5 11.96 -1.22 38.16
C LEU A 5 12.50 -1.74 36.82
N PRO A 6 12.75 -3.05 36.70
CA PRO A 6 13.10 -3.64 35.42
C PRO A 6 11.89 -3.67 34.49
N LEU A 7 12.05 -3.12 33.28
CA LEU A 7 11.10 -3.27 32.19
C LEU A 7 11.06 -4.74 31.77
N LEU A 8 9.93 -5.40 31.98
CA LEU A 8 9.67 -6.72 31.43
C LEU A 8 9.59 -6.62 29.89
N PRO A 9 10.19 -7.55 29.13
CA PRO A 9 10.05 -7.57 27.70
C PRO A 9 8.59 -7.86 27.33
N VAL A 10 7.96 -6.97 26.61
CA VAL A 10 6.67 -7.22 25.96
C VAL A 10 6.92 -8.25 24.87
N SER A 11 6.62 -9.50 25.14
CA SER A 11 6.57 -10.54 24.11
C SER A 11 5.37 -10.23 23.22
N LEU A 12 5.62 -9.65 22.04
CA LEU A 12 4.67 -9.61 20.96
C LEU A 12 4.38 -11.06 20.55
N ASN A 13 3.22 -11.55 20.98
CA ASN A 13 2.65 -12.80 20.47
C ASN A 13 2.31 -12.55 18.99
N ILE A 14 3.28 -12.84 18.10
CA ILE A 14 3.04 -12.94 16.66
C ILE A 14 2.29 -14.27 16.50
N ASN A 15 0.94 -14.20 16.51
CA ASN A 15 0.12 -15.29 16.05
C ASN A 15 0.54 -15.55 14.59
N HIS A 16 1.13 -16.69 14.33
CA HIS A 16 1.27 -17.28 13.00
C HIS A 16 -0.14 -17.59 12.48
N GLU A 17 -0.85 -16.58 12.00
CA GLU A 17 -1.95 -16.82 11.07
C GLU A 17 -1.33 -17.45 9.83
N SER A 18 -1.85 -18.59 9.44
CA SER A 18 -1.42 -19.34 8.26
C SER A 18 -1.39 -18.38 7.07
N GLU A 19 -0.21 -18.15 6.51
CA GLU A 19 0.01 -17.22 5.39
C GLU A 19 -0.91 -17.64 4.24
N VAL A 20 -1.95 -16.86 3.96
CA VAL A 20 -2.88 -17.11 2.85
C VAL A 20 -2.09 -17.01 1.56
N LYS A 21 -1.99 -18.11 0.82
CA LYS A 21 -1.40 -18.15 -0.51
C LYS A 21 -2.50 -17.96 -1.54
N PHE A 22 -2.48 -16.83 -2.23
CA PHE A 22 -3.37 -16.60 -3.34
C PHE A 22 -2.97 -17.41 -4.57
N GLU A 23 -3.94 -17.87 -5.33
CA GLU A 23 -3.74 -18.51 -6.62
C GLU A 23 -3.16 -17.51 -7.63
N VAL A 24 -2.33 -18.00 -8.52
CA VAL A 24 -1.69 -17.19 -9.59
C VAL A 24 -2.75 -16.45 -10.42
N GLU A 25 -3.88 -17.07 -10.68
CA GLU A 25 -5.01 -16.49 -11.43
C GLU A 25 -5.60 -15.27 -10.70
N PHE A 26 -5.78 -15.33 -9.39
CA PHE A 26 -6.28 -14.21 -8.61
C PHE A 26 -5.28 -13.04 -8.59
N ILE A 27 -3.98 -13.33 -8.39
CA ILE A 27 -2.92 -12.31 -8.42
C ILE A 27 -2.85 -11.64 -9.78
N ASN A 28 -2.88 -12.43 -10.88
CA ASN A 28 -2.83 -11.89 -12.22
C ASN A 28 -4.07 -11.05 -12.55
N GLY A 29 -5.24 -11.45 -12.07
CA GLY A 29 -6.46 -10.67 -12.21
C GLY A 29 -6.40 -9.33 -11.48
N LEU A 30 -5.85 -9.28 -10.26
CA LEU A 30 -5.61 -8.01 -9.56
C LEU A 30 -4.60 -7.13 -10.29
N LYS A 31 -3.51 -7.71 -10.82
CA LYS A 31 -2.54 -6.95 -11.64
C LYS A 31 -3.20 -6.38 -12.88
N GLU A 32 -3.97 -7.18 -13.60
CA GLU A 32 -4.70 -6.72 -14.79
C GLU A 32 -5.65 -5.56 -14.47
N ILE A 33 -6.40 -5.65 -13.35
CA ILE A 33 -7.31 -4.59 -12.91
C ILE A 33 -6.51 -3.33 -12.52
N PHE A 34 -5.59 -3.44 -11.57
CA PHE A 34 -4.94 -2.29 -10.96
C PHE A 34 -3.83 -1.67 -11.80
N GLU A 35 -3.13 -2.44 -12.61
CA GLU A 35 -2.03 -1.94 -13.44
C GLU A 35 -2.45 -1.54 -14.85
N GLU A 36 -3.52 -2.17 -15.41
CA GLU A 36 -3.85 -2.02 -16.82
C GLU A 36 -5.27 -1.48 -17.07
N LYS A 37 -6.31 -1.99 -16.37
CA LYS A 37 -7.71 -1.59 -16.60
C LYS A 37 -8.07 -0.28 -15.93
N ILE A 38 -7.53 0.03 -14.74
CA ILE A 38 -7.67 1.34 -14.13
C ILE A 38 -6.70 2.29 -14.85
N VAL A 39 -7.24 3.01 -15.84
CA VAL A 39 -6.45 3.86 -16.75
C VAL A 39 -5.61 4.89 -15.99
N PHE A 40 -6.12 5.41 -14.88
CA PHE A 40 -5.38 6.38 -14.07
C PHE A 40 -4.19 5.75 -13.34
N ASN A 41 -4.30 4.53 -12.84
CA ASN A 41 -3.19 3.81 -12.25
C ASN A 41 -2.11 3.48 -13.31
N LYS A 42 -2.54 3.13 -14.53
CA LYS A 42 -1.64 2.94 -15.66
C LYS A 42 -0.91 4.23 -16.01
N LEU A 43 -1.60 5.38 -15.97
CA LEU A 43 -0.99 6.69 -16.14
C LEU A 43 0.03 6.99 -15.05
N LEU A 44 -0.21 6.61 -13.80
CA LEU A 44 0.75 6.72 -12.70
C LEU A 44 1.94 5.77 -12.87
N GLY A 45 1.81 4.70 -13.66
CA GLY A 45 2.80 3.64 -13.80
C GLY A 45 2.88 2.73 -12.59
N LEU A 46 1.76 2.58 -11.85
CA LEU A 46 1.68 1.74 -10.66
C LEU A 46 1.92 0.27 -11.02
N LYS A 47 2.82 -0.40 -10.27
CA LYS A 47 3.13 -1.82 -10.40
C LYS A 47 3.06 -2.53 -9.05
N ILE A 48 2.31 -3.63 -8.99
CA ILE A 48 2.18 -4.44 -7.77
C ILE A 48 3.44 -5.25 -7.57
N THR A 49 4.10 -5.10 -6.41
CA THR A 49 5.35 -5.79 -6.07
C THR A 49 5.15 -6.89 -5.03
N SER A 50 4.18 -6.72 -4.12
CA SER A 50 3.86 -7.74 -3.11
C SER A 50 2.39 -7.68 -2.71
N LEU A 51 1.83 -8.84 -2.35
CA LEU A 51 0.44 -8.97 -1.94
C LEU A 51 0.29 -10.10 -0.93
N THR A 52 -0.29 -9.77 0.22
CA THR A 52 -0.71 -10.73 1.26
C THR A 52 -2.20 -10.56 1.56
N ALA A 53 -2.73 -11.34 2.50
CA ALA A 53 -4.14 -11.26 2.87
C ALA A 53 -4.58 -9.90 3.44
N ASP A 54 -3.66 -9.15 4.04
CA ASP A 54 -3.92 -7.91 4.76
C ASP A 54 -3.05 -6.72 4.30
N ARG A 55 -2.07 -7.00 3.43
CA ARG A 55 -1.11 -5.98 2.99
C ARG A 55 -0.89 -6.03 1.49
N ALA A 56 -0.76 -4.84 0.91
CA ALA A 56 -0.34 -4.67 -0.49
C ALA A 56 0.85 -3.71 -0.56
N VAL A 57 1.76 -4.00 -1.50
CA VAL A 57 2.89 -3.13 -1.83
C VAL A 57 2.88 -2.90 -3.34
N ALA A 58 3.01 -1.64 -3.72
CA ALA A 58 3.13 -1.24 -5.11
C ALA A 58 4.31 -0.27 -5.29
N ARG A 59 4.76 -0.11 -6.51
CA ARG A 59 5.84 0.79 -6.90
C ARG A 59 5.38 1.75 -8.00
N ILE A 60 5.87 2.98 -7.92
CA ILE A 60 5.79 3.99 -8.98
C ILE A 60 7.19 4.52 -9.25
N ASP A 61 7.67 4.43 -10.49
CA ASP A 61 8.95 5.02 -10.88
C ASP A 61 8.78 6.53 -11.11
N MET A 62 9.77 7.32 -10.67
CA MET A 62 9.77 8.76 -10.93
C MET A 62 9.96 9.02 -12.43
N ARG A 63 9.16 9.93 -12.97
CA ARG A 63 9.23 10.36 -14.36
C ARG A 63 8.71 11.79 -14.50
N HIS A 64 9.01 12.41 -15.62
CA HIS A 64 8.75 13.82 -15.86
C HIS A 64 7.28 14.21 -15.67
N GLU A 65 6.35 13.35 -16.09
CA GLU A 65 4.90 13.60 -16.01
C GLU A 65 4.37 13.63 -14.57
N LEU A 66 5.13 13.09 -13.61
CA LEU A 66 4.77 13.07 -12.20
C LEU A 66 5.38 14.24 -11.42
N VAL A 67 6.19 15.10 -12.06
CA VAL A 67 6.84 16.25 -11.41
C VAL A 67 5.80 17.29 -11.01
N GLY A 68 5.71 17.57 -9.72
CA GLY A 68 4.89 18.66 -9.17
C GLY A 68 5.70 19.93 -8.90
N HIS A 69 6.95 19.77 -8.49
CA HIS A 69 7.85 20.90 -8.21
C HIS A 69 9.11 20.78 -9.09
N TYR A 70 9.11 21.52 -10.20
CA TYR A 70 10.12 21.38 -11.27
C TYR A 70 11.55 21.75 -10.84
N ILE A 71 11.74 22.75 -9.94
CA ILE A 71 13.07 23.17 -9.47
C ILE A 71 13.78 22.05 -8.68
N HIS A 72 13.02 21.28 -7.90
CA HIS A 72 13.57 20.26 -6.99
C HIS A 72 13.25 18.84 -7.44
N ASN A 73 12.71 18.64 -8.63
CA ASN A 73 12.30 17.34 -9.16
C ASN A 73 11.50 16.51 -8.15
N ARG A 74 10.51 17.14 -7.48
CA ARG A 74 9.65 16.47 -6.50
C ARG A 74 8.39 15.95 -7.16
N ILE A 75 7.98 14.75 -6.76
CA ILE A 75 6.71 14.19 -7.22
C ILE A 75 5.52 15.08 -6.79
N HIS A 76 4.52 15.17 -7.64
CA HIS A 76 3.30 15.93 -7.37
C HIS A 76 2.48 15.27 -6.24
N GLY A 77 1.99 16.08 -5.28
CA GLY A 77 1.18 15.58 -4.16
C GLY A 77 -0.08 14.84 -4.61
N GLY A 78 -0.69 15.25 -5.71
CA GLY A 78 -1.81 14.54 -6.32
C GLY A 78 -1.45 13.13 -6.81
N ALA A 79 -0.23 12.92 -7.33
CA ALA A 79 0.24 11.59 -7.70
C ALA A 79 0.46 10.70 -6.47
N ILE A 80 0.95 11.30 -5.36
CA ILE A 80 1.09 10.62 -4.07
C ILE A 80 -0.28 10.15 -3.56
N SER A 81 -1.24 11.06 -3.43
CA SER A 81 -2.57 10.73 -2.89
C SER A 81 -3.32 9.72 -3.78
N ALA A 82 -3.21 9.84 -5.10
CA ALA A 82 -3.81 8.90 -6.02
C ALA A 82 -3.17 7.49 -5.94
N GLY A 83 -1.84 7.43 -5.79
CA GLY A 83 -1.14 6.15 -5.56
C GLY A 83 -1.53 5.49 -4.24
N LEU A 84 -1.67 6.29 -3.16
CA LEU A 84 -2.14 5.81 -1.86
C LEU A 84 -3.57 5.29 -1.93
N ASP A 85 -4.48 6.01 -2.58
CA ASP A 85 -5.86 5.55 -2.82
C ASP A 85 -5.89 4.19 -3.54
N ALA A 86 -5.09 4.06 -4.61
CA ALA A 86 -5.01 2.83 -5.38
C ALA A 86 -4.48 1.65 -4.55
N VAL A 87 -3.38 1.83 -3.80
CA VAL A 87 -2.80 0.73 -3.01
C VAL A 87 -3.68 0.37 -1.81
N GLY A 88 -4.40 1.34 -1.23
CA GLY A 88 -5.42 1.10 -0.20
C GLY A 88 -6.56 0.22 -0.72
N GLY A 89 -7.10 0.54 -1.90
CA GLY A 89 -8.10 -0.27 -2.59
C GLY A 89 -7.60 -1.68 -2.92
N LEU A 90 -6.34 -1.81 -3.36
CA LEU A 90 -5.70 -3.09 -3.64
C LEU A 90 -5.60 -3.97 -2.37
N ALA A 91 -5.16 -3.41 -1.24
CA ALA A 91 -5.08 -4.14 0.02
C ALA A 91 -6.45 -4.63 0.49
N VAL A 92 -7.48 -3.79 0.37
CA VAL A 92 -8.87 -4.19 0.69
C VAL A 92 -9.35 -5.31 -0.22
N MET A 93 -9.05 -5.27 -1.52
CA MET A 93 -9.39 -6.35 -2.45
C MET A 93 -8.69 -7.66 -2.12
N ALA A 94 -7.41 -7.61 -1.72
CA ALA A 94 -6.69 -8.79 -1.25
C ALA A 94 -7.36 -9.38 0.01
N ALA A 95 -7.71 -8.53 0.98
CA ALA A 95 -8.38 -8.95 2.21
C ALA A 95 -9.79 -9.54 1.97
N ILE A 96 -10.54 -8.97 1.02
CA ILE A 96 -11.83 -9.55 0.57
C ILE A 96 -11.57 -10.90 -0.09
N GLY A 97 -10.58 -11.02 -0.97
CA GLY A 97 -10.22 -12.28 -1.63
C GLY A 97 -9.81 -13.36 -0.64
N ALA A 98 -9.10 -13.00 0.43
CA ALA A 98 -8.71 -13.92 1.49
C ALA A 98 -9.88 -14.42 2.34
N ARG A 99 -10.98 -13.65 2.45
CA ARG A 99 -12.21 -14.07 3.16
C ARG A 99 -13.10 -15.01 2.35
N HIS A 100 -12.88 -15.10 1.07
CA HIS A 100 -13.75 -15.84 0.14
C HIS A 100 -12.95 -16.86 -0.68
N LEU A 101 -12.02 -17.58 -0.02
CA LEU A 101 -11.19 -18.60 -0.68
C LEU A 101 -11.99 -19.79 -1.23
N ASP A 102 -13.22 -19.96 -0.76
CA ASP A 102 -14.20 -20.93 -1.27
C ASP A 102 -14.80 -20.54 -2.63
N GLU A 103 -14.66 -19.25 -3.04
CA GLU A 103 -15.14 -18.77 -4.32
C GLU A 103 -14.03 -18.84 -5.40
N PRO A 104 -14.39 -19.09 -6.67
CA PRO A 104 -13.44 -19.01 -7.79
C PRO A 104 -12.76 -17.63 -7.88
N PRO A 105 -11.50 -17.55 -8.34
CA PRO A 105 -10.76 -16.29 -8.48
C PRO A 105 -11.54 -15.18 -9.21
N LEU A 106 -12.20 -15.52 -10.31
CA LEU A 106 -12.99 -14.57 -11.10
C LEU A 106 -14.14 -13.94 -10.29
N GLN A 107 -14.83 -14.74 -9.48
CA GLN A 107 -15.94 -14.26 -8.66
C GLN A 107 -15.43 -13.30 -7.58
N ARG A 108 -14.30 -13.61 -6.95
CA ARG A 108 -13.63 -12.73 -5.99
C ARG A 108 -13.23 -11.39 -6.62
N LEU A 109 -12.69 -11.41 -7.85
CA LEU A 109 -12.32 -10.21 -8.60
C LEU A 109 -13.52 -9.33 -8.96
N GLN A 110 -14.69 -9.93 -9.25
CA GLN A 110 -15.91 -9.17 -9.54
C GLN A 110 -16.39 -8.33 -8.36
N ARG A 111 -15.98 -8.65 -7.12
CA ARG A 111 -16.31 -7.86 -5.93
C ARG A 111 -15.71 -6.45 -5.96
N PHE A 112 -14.68 -6.23 -6.80
CA PHE A 112 -14.11 -4.90 -7.05
C PHE A 112 -15.16 -3.89 -7.54
N SER A 113 -16.16 -4.30 -8.30
CA SER A 113 -17.21 -3.41 -8.80
C SER A 113 -18.02 -2.69 -7.71
N LYS A 114 -17.96 -3.18 -6.48
CA LYS A 114 -18.66 -2.62 -5.30
C LYS A 114 -17.74 -1.81 -4.38
N LEU A 115 -16.45 -1.74 -4.70
CA LEU A 115 -15.47 -1.01 -3.90
C LEU A 115 -15.38 0.42 -4.38
N GLY A 116 -15.38 1.36 -3.45
CA GLY A 116 -15.16 2.78 -3.72
C GLY A 116 -14.63 3.47 -2.48
N THR A 117 -13.75 4.44 -2.68
CA THR A 117 -13.18 5.26 -1.62
C THR A 117 -14.22 6.23 -1.09
N ILE A 118 -14.40 6.25 0.23
CA ILE A 118 -15.33 7.15 0.91
C ILE A 118 -14.64 8.31 1.61
N ASP A 119 -13.38 8.10 2.01
CA ASP A 119 -12.55 9.14 2.63
C ASP A 119 -11.08 8.78 2.45
N LEU A 120 -10.24 9.80 2.26
CA LEU A 120 -8.79 9.69 2.16
C LEU A 120 -8.16 10.91 2.82
N ARG A 121 -7.40 10.68 3.89
CA ARG A 121 -6.59 11.72 4.50
C ARG A 121 -5.11 11.45 4.23
N VAL A 122 -4.40 12.47 3.74
CA VAL A 122 -2.97 12.39 3.45
C VAL A 122 -2.22 13.50 4.19
N ASP A 123 -1.26 13.12 5.02
CA ASP A 123 -0.37 14.04 5.72
C ASP A 123 1.02 14.02 5.04
N TYR A 124 1.37 15.10 4.35
CA TYR A 124 2.64 15.22 3.62
C TYR A 124 3.75 15.67 4.57
N LEU A 125 4.44 14.71 5.19
CA LEU A 125 5.41 14.98 6.25
C LEU A 125 6.78 15.40 5.72
N ARG A 126 7.13 15.00 4.50
CA ARG A 126 8.41 15.29 3.85
C ARG A 126 8.24 15.47 2.34
N PRO A 127 9.18 16.16 1.66
CA PRO A 127 9.18 16.24 0.20
C PRO A 127 9.36 14.87 -0.46
N GLY A 128 8.52 14.53 -1.44
CA GLY A 128 8.66 13.31 -2.23
C GLY A 128 9.79 13.43 -3.25
N ILE A 129 10.97 12.94 -2.89
CA ILE A 129 12.19 12.91 -3.71
C ILE A 129 12.67 11.46 -3.77
N GLY A 130 12.98 10.98 -4.97
CA GLY A 130 13.47 9.62 -5.19
C GLY A 130 13.47 9.27 -6.67
N ASP A 131 14.13 8.17 -7.03
CA ASP A 131 14.11 7.60 -8.37
C ASP A 131 12.86 6.74 -8.58
N TYR A 132 12.34 6.22 -7.48
CA TYR A 132 11.08 5.48 -7.42
C TYR A 132 10.46 5.61 -6.04
N PHE A 133 9.21 5.24 -5.95
CA PHE A 133 8.41 5.30 -4.73
C PHE A 133 7.77 3.94 -4.47
N GLU A 134 7.84 3.52 -3.21
CA GLU A 134 7.13 2.35 -2.72
C GLU A 134 5.90 2.79 -1.94
N LEU A 135 4.79 2.18 -2.25
CA LEU A 135 3.50 2.45 -1.63
C LEU A 135 3.07 1.18 -0.89
N CYS A 136 2.88 1.31 0.41
CA CYS A 136 2.43 0.22 1.25
C CYS A 136 1.03 0.51 1.78
N ALA A 137 0.15 -0.48 1.81
CA ALA A 137 -1.14 -0.41 2.48
C ALA A 137 -1.36 -1.65 3.34
N GLU A 138 -1.86 -1.44 4.54
CA GLU A 138 -2.26 -2.47 5.49
C GLU A 138 -3.73 -2.29 5.85
N VAL A 139 -4.50 -3.38 5.86
CA VAL A 139 -5.91 -3.37 6.26
C VAL A 139 -5.99 -3.45 7.77
N LEU A 140 -6.36 -2.35 8.43
CA LEU A 140 -6.56 -2.30 9.88
C LEU A 140 -7.87 -2.95 10.29
N ARG A 141 -8.90 -2.81 9.47
CA ARG A 141 -10.22 -3.40 9.71
C ARG A 141 -10.95 -3.65 8.40
N LEU A 142 -11.49 -4.84 8.24
CA LEU A 142 -12.39 -5.19 7.16
C LEU A 142 -13.78 -5.50 7.73
N GLY A 143 -14.70 -4.53 7.66
CA GLY A 143 -16.10 -4.68 8.04
C GLY A 143 -16.95 -5.19 6.89
N SER A 144 -18.28 -5.28 7.12
CA SER A 144 -19.25 -5.69 6.08
C SER A 144 -19.54 -4.61 5.05
N ARG A 145 -19.36 -3.34 5.39
CA ARG A 145 -19.66 -2.18 4.52
C ARG A 145 -18.47 -1.27 4.32
N VAL A 146 -17.58 -1.16 5.31
CA VAL A 146 -16.45 -0.24 5.32
C VAL A 146 -15.20 -0.99 5.73
N ALA A 147 -14.11 -0.71 5.04
CA ALA A 147 -12.76 -1.10 5.42
C ALA A 147 -11.96 0.16 5.80
N SER A 148 -11.03 0.03 6.72
CA SER A 148 -10.04 1.05 7.04
C SER A 148 -8.64 0.52 6.80
N THR A 149 -7.79 1.36 6.21
CA THR A 149 -6.40 1.03 5.86
C THR A 149 -5.45 2.06 6.45
N ARG A 150 -4.22 1.63 6.67
CA ARG A 150 -3.07 2.51 6.89
C ARG A 150 -2.20 2.43 5.67
N MET A 151 -1.74 3.59 5.20
CA MET A 151 -0.93 3.64 3.98
C MET A 151 0.33 4.47 4.21
N GLU A 152 1.40 4.09 3.52
CA GLU A 152 2.69 4.77 3.57
C GLU A 152 3.22 4.96 2.14
N PHE A 153 3.81 6.12 1.87
CA PHE A 153 4.46 6.45 0.61
C PHE A 153 5.94 6.76 0.88
N LEU A 154 6.83 5.94 0.36
CA LEU A 154 8.26 5.96 0.64
C LEU A 154 9.04 6.37 -0.62
N GLY A 155 9.81 7.46 -0.52
CA GLY A 155 10.76 7.82 -1.58
C GLY A 155 12.05 7.03 -1.42
N LEU A 156 12.51 6.40 -2.51
CA LEU A 156 13.71 5.57 -2.55
C LEU A 156 14.63 6.01 -3.69
N THR A 157 15.94 5.90 -3.49
CA THR A 157 16.95 6.16 -4.52
C THR A 157 17.64 4.87 -4.90
N ALA A 158 18.05 4.73 -6.15
CA ALA A 158 18.74 3.52 -6.63
C ALA A 158 20.06 3.25 -5.88
N SER A 159 20.65 4.29 -5.26
CA SER A 159 21.84 4.19 -4.42
C SER A 159 21.59 3.68 -3.01
N CYS A 160 20.34 3.60 -2.55
CA CYS A 160 19.98 3.12 -1.20
C CYS A 160 20.01 1.59 -1.02
N CYS A 161 20.46 0.83 -2.02
CA CYS A 161 20.62 -0.63 -1.91
C CYS A 161 21.88 -1.05 -1.15
N LEU A 162 22.56 -0.14 -0.45
CA LEU A 162 23.66 -0.49 0.45
C LEU A 162 23.11 -0.92 1.82
N PRO A 163 23.55 -2.08 2.37
CA PRO A 163 23.08 -2.55 3.66
C PRO A 163 23.44 -1.54 4.76
N GLY A 164 22.42 -0.94 5.41
CA GLY A 164 22.56 -0.04 6.55
C GLY A 164 21.95 1.35 6.46
N GLN A 165 21.44 1.78 5.31
CA GLN A 165 20.71 3.05 5.21
C GLN A 165 19.19 2.85 5.29
N GLN A 166 18.59 3.46 6.31
CA GLN A 166 17.13 3.45 6.50
C GLN A 166 16.46 4.32 5.43
N PRO A 167 15.42 3.82 4.74
CA PRO A 167 14.63 4.63 3.81
C PRO A 167 13.96 5.79 4.55
N THR A 168 13.88 6.93 3.89
CA THR A 168 13.14 8.09 4.40
C THR A 168 11.64 7.79 4.34
N SER A 169 11.03 7.42 5.48
CA SER A 169 9.63 7.03 5.54
C SER A 169 8.70 8.24 5.61
N PHE A 170 7.66 8.24 4.77
CA PHE A 170 6.44 9.03 4.94
C PHE A 170 5.40 8.15 5.60
N ARG A 171 4.82 8.59 6.70
CA ARG A 171 3.71 7.89 7.36
C ARG A 171 2.46 8.71 7.19
N ASP A 172 1.47 8.14 6.53
CA ASP A 172 0.15 8.72 6.41
C ASP A 172 -0.80 7.97 7.33
N PHE A 173 -1.51 8.70 8.18
CA PHE A 173 -2.49 8.13 9.09
C PHE A 173 -3.89 8.44 8.56
N LEU A 174 -4.65 7.41 8.24
CA LEU A 174 -6.10 7.52 8.10
C LEU A 174 -6.70 7.43 9.52
N ARG A 175 -7.32 8.50 10.00
CA ARG A 175 -8.20 8.41 11.16
C ARG A 175 -9.61 8.07 10.70
N PRO A 176 -10.34 7.20 11.49
CA PRO A 176 -11.73 6.87 11.22
C PRO A 176 -12.65 8.09 11.36
#